data_f5fa50a046798636cfec1930bec16d90
#
_entry.id   f5fa50a046798636cfec1930bec16d90
#
_cell.length_a   1.000
_cell.length_b   1.000
_cell.length_c   1.000
_cell.angle_alpha   90.00
_cell.angle_beta   90.00
_cell.angle_gamma   90.00
#
_symmetry.space_group_name_H-M   'P 1'
#
loop_
_entity.id
_entity.type
_entity.pdbx_description
1 polymer ?
#
loop_
_entity_poly.entity_id
_entity_poly.type
_entity_poly.pdbx_seq_one_letter_code
_entity_poly.pdbx_strand_id
1 'polypeptide(L)'
;MKKTTDVIAMDVSSSVVMPKTSGVGFKVDVDSPTYPWKDLLGQIELRGSGAADPTFAAYGATAFRAYHFSASVEQEVFITFHIPHDYVPGTDIFLHMHWSNGAATPNTGNVVWGFDYSFAKGFNQAAFPAFTTVTVTQASPATRYQHMIAETSAITIAALTEPDGLLLVRAYRKAADAADTCTDAVFAHACDIHYQSTCIGTKNKVNPFYT
;
A
#
# COMPACT_ATOMS: atom_id res chain seq x y z
N MET A 1 21.42 1.59 -35.22
CA MET A 1 21.91 2.02 -33.91
C MET A 1 22.85 0.96 -33.39
N LYS A 2 24.08 1.30 -33.04
CA LYS A 2 25.05 0.36 -32.47
C LYS A 2 24.60 0.02 -31.07
N LYS A 3 24.43 -1.26 -30.75
CA LYS A 3 24.28 -1.74 -29.39
C LYS A 3 25.61 -1.49 -28.69
N THR A 4 25.73 -0.39 -27.95
CA THR A 4 26.84 -0.19 -27.02
C THR A 4 26.29 -0.57 -25.64
N THR A 5 27.09 -1.28 -24.87
CA THR A 5 26.85 -1.66 -23.47
C THR A 5 26.87 -0.45 -22.53
N ASP A 6 26.87 0.75 -23.09
CA ASP A 6 27.10 1.97 -22.34
C ASP A 6 25.77 2.67 -22.05
N VAL A 7 25.61 3.09 -20.80
CA VAL A 7 24.60 4.02 -20.37
C VAL A 7 24.65 5.26 -21.26
N ILE A 8 23.57 5.58 -21.97
CA ILE A 8 23.45 6.88 -22.61
C ILE A 8 23.24 7.88 -21.47
N ALA A 9 24.32 8.42 -20.95
CA ALA A 9 24.26 9.59 -20.09
C ALA A 9 23.87 10.78 -20.98
N MET A 10 22.66 11.28 -20.85
CA MET A 10 22.24 12.54 -21.44
C MET A 10 22.58 13.65 -20.44
N ASP A 11 23.72 14.29 -20.61
CA ASP A 11 24.00 15.56 -19.93
C ASP A 11 23.23 16.65 -20.68
N VAL A 12 22.10 17.04 -20.11
CA VAL A 12 21.22 18.06 -20.72
C VAL A 12 21.28 19.32 -19.86
N SER A 13 21.91 20.34 -20.37
CA SER A 13 21.77 21.71 -19.87
C SER A 13 20.41 22.34 -20.23
N SER A 14 19.55 21.63 -20.98
CA SER A 14 18.24 22.05 -21.46
C SER A 14 17.26 20.87 -21.52
N SER A 15 15.99 21.13 -21.84
CA SER A 15 14.94 20.11 -21.91
C SER A 15 15.22 19.03 -22.95
N VAL A 16 14.93 17.77 -22.60
CA VAL A 16 14.84 16.67 -23.57
C VAL A 16 13.52 16.80 -24.33
N VAL A 17 13.58 17.15 -25.61
CA VAL A 17 12.40 17.20 -26.47
C VAL A 17 12.35 15.92 -27.29
N MET A 18 11.30 15.12 -27.09
CA MET A 18 10.98 13.99 -27.95
C MET A 18 9.92 14.43 -28.97
N PRO A 19 10.29 14.64 -30.24
CA PRO A 19 9.34 15.05 -31.26
C PRO A 19 8.31 13.93 -31.49
N LYS A 20 7.03 14.28 -31.40
CA LYS A 20 5.91 13.37 -31.59
C LYS A 20 5.27 13.61 -32.96
N THR A 21 5.39 12.62 -33.85
CA THR A 21 4.64 12.62 -35.11
C THR A 21 3.41 11.72 -35.05
N SER A 22 3.47 10.65 -34.30
CA SER A 22 2.34 9.77 -33.99
C SER A 22 2.70 8.84 -32.82
N GLY A 23 1.71 8.27 -32.15
CA GLY A 23 1.90 7.29 -31.08
C GLY A 23 1.61 7.81 -29.67
N VAL A 24 1.79 6.97 -28.68
CA VAL A 24 1.47 7.20 -27.26
C VAL A 24 2.73 7.31 -26.39
N GLY A 25 3.26 8.51 -26.24
CA GLY A 25 4.21 8.85 -25.21
C GLY A 25 5.53 8.05 -25.17
N PHE A 26 6.02 7.80 -23.97
CA PHE A 26 7.29 7.12 -23.68
C PHE A 26 7.10 5.63 -23.45
N LYS A 27 7.92 4.80 -24.11
CA LYS A 27 7.95 3.35 -23.91
C LYS A 27 9.34 2.94 -23.43
N VAL A 28 9.41 2.16 -22.37
CA VAL A 28 10.63 1.44 -21.95
C VAL A 28 10.62 0.10 -22.68
N ASP A 29 11.62 -0.13 -23.53
CA ASP A 29 11.75 -1.34 -24.34
C ASP A 29 13.07 -2.03 -23.98
N VAL A 30 13.01 -2.93 -23.00
CA VAL A 30 14.16 -3.69 -22.50
C VAL A 30 13.74 -5.15 -22.26
N ASP A 31 14.68 -6.10 -22.52
CA ASP A 31 14.42 -7.53 -22.41
C ASP A 31 14.20 -7.99 -20.95
N SER A 32 14.83 -7.32 -19.99
CA SER A 32 14.75 -7.65 -18.56
C SER A 32 14.81 -6.38 -17.73
N PRO A 33 13.71 -5.60 -17.67
CA PRO A 33 13.69 -4.34 -16.96
C PRO A 33 13.70 -4.56 -15.45
N THR A 34 14.39 -3.67 -14.72
CA THR A 34 14.14 -3.49 -13.30
C THR A 34 13.08 -2.41 -13.15
N TYR A 35 11.89 -2.81 -12.78
CA TYR A 35 10.78 -1.88 -12.60
C TYR A 35 10.89 -1.13 -11.28
N PRO A 36 10.70 0.19 -11.28
CA PRO A 36 10.66 0.97 -10.06
C PRO A 36 9.36 0.76 -9.27
N TRP A 37 9.42 1.14 -8.00
CA TRP A 37 8.30 1.03 -7.08
C TRP A 37 7.52 2.33 -6.98
N LYS A 38 6.21 2.20 -6.80
CA LYS A 38 5.27 3.28 -6.50
C LYS A 38 4.29 2.86 -5.43
N ASP A 39 3.70 3.87 -4.81
CA ASP A 39 2.58 3.72 -3.90
C ASP A 39 1.27 4.14 -4.56
N LEU A 40 0.21 3.40 -4.27
CA LEU A 40 -1.15 3.79 -4.58
C LEU A 40 -1.93 3.91 -3.28
N LEU A 41 -2.20 5.15 -2.89
CA LEU A 41 -2.98 5.44 -1.68
C LEU A 41 -4.46 5.08 -1.89
N GLY A 42 -5.03 4.34 -0.94
CA GLY A 42 -6.46 4.06 -0.88
C GLY A 42 -7.21 5.02 0.04
N GLN A 43 -8.42 5.36 -0.34
CA GLN A 43 -9.32 6.10 0.54
C GLN A 43 -9.91 5.14 1.57
N ILE A 44 -9.80 5.49 2.86
CA ILE A 44 -10.38 4.72 3.95
C ILE A 44 -11.86 5.06 4.09
N GLU A 45 -12.70 4.02 4.09
CA GLU A 45 -14.13 4.10 4.31
C GLU A 45 -14.54 3.28 5.54
N LEU A 46 -15.57 3.73 6.25
CA LEU A 46 -16.15 3.03 7.39
C LEU A 46 -17.41 2.27 6.95
N ARG A 47 -17.76 1.25 7.71
CA ARG A 47 -19.08 0.59 7.60
C ARG A 47 -20.23 1.55 7.93
N GLY A 48 -19.96 2.54 8.79
CA GLY A 48 -20.91 3.56 9.18
C GLY A 48 -21.83 3.16 10.35
N SER A 49 -21.59 2.01 10.96
CA SER A 49 -22.38 1.59 12.15
C SER A 49 -21.70 0.49 12.96
N GLY A 50 -21.85 0.57 14.28
CA GLY A 50 -21.50 -0.49 15.21
C GLY A 50 -20.09 -0.42 15.79
N ALA A 51 -19.77 -1.39 16.68
CA ALA A 51 -18.49 -1.45 17.39
C ALA A 51 -17.31 -1.85 16.50
N ALA A 52 -17.57 -2.31 15.29
CA ALA A 52 -16.54 -2.66 14.31
C ALA A 52 -15.91 -1.44 13.63
N ASP A 53 -16.50 -0.24 13.77
CA ASP A 53 -15.90 0.99 13.24
C ASP A 53 -14.87 1.56 14.23
N PRO A 54 -13.64 1.88 13.82
CA PRO A 54 -12.71 2.60 14.65
C PRO A 54 -13.20 4.05 14.88
N THR A 55 -12.87 4.61 16.04
CA THR A 55 -13.27 5.97 16.39
C THR A 55 -12.41 6.98 15.61
N PHE A 56 -13.03 7.96 14.95
CA PHE A 56 -12.28 9.08 14.36
C PHE A 56 -11.93 10.09 15.46
N ALA A 57 -10.74 9.93 16.05
CA ALA A 57 -10.31 10.61 17.27
C ALA A 57 -9.24 11.69 17.00
N ALA A 58 -9.10 12.62 17.95
CA ALA A 58 -8.04 13.62 17.89
C ALA A 58 -6.66 12.95 17.99
N TYR A 59 -5.76 13.32 17.11
CA TYR A 59 -4.39 12.85 17.07
C TYR A 59 -3.48 13.77 17.86
N GLY A 60 -3.14 13.33 19.06
CA GLY A 60 -2.35 14.15 19.98
C GLY A 60 -3.06 15.43 20.45
N ALA A 61 -2.30 16.46 20.72
CA ALA A 61 -2.79 17.80 21.06
C ALA A 61 -3.01 18.68 19.82
N THR A 62 -3.28 18.07 18.65
CA THR A 62 -3.44 18.76 17.37
C THR A 62 -4.91 18.85 16.98
N ALA A 63 -5.21 19.63 15.95
CA ALA A 63 -6.51 19.65 15.31
C ALA A 63 -6.72 18.47 14.33
N PHE A 64 -5.69 17.68 14.04
CA PHE A 64 -5.76 16.52 13.17
C PHE A 64 -6.51 15.38 13.84
N ARG A 65 -7.12 14.54 13.00
CA ARG A 65 -7.83 13.34 13.43
C ARG A 65 -7.36 12.14 12.61
N ALA A 66 -7.41 10.97 13.22
CA ALA A 66 -7.12 9.69 12.57
C ALA A 66 -8.04 8.61 13.15
N TYR A 67 -8.14 7.48 12.45
CA TYR A 67 -8.92 6.34 12.92
C TYR A 67 -8.18 5.63 14.05
N HIS A 68 -8.84 5.51 15.20
CA HIS A 68 -8.28 4.96 16.44
C HIS A 68 -8.86 3.58 16.70
N PHE A 69 -8.06 2.56 16.46
CA PHE A 69 -8.41 1.15 16.58
C PHE A 69 -8.26 0.65 17.99
N SER A 70 -9.29 -0.01 18.51
CA SER A 70 -9.30 -0.62 19.85
C SER A 70 -8.26 -1.71 20.02
N ALA A 71 -7.74 -1.88 21.26
CA ALA A 71 -6.91 -3.00 21.65
C ALA A 71 -7.70 -4.26 22.07
N SER A 72 -9.03 -4.17 22.16
CA SER A 72 -9.85 -5.28 22.69
C SER A 72 -11.01 -5.66 21.78
N VAL A 73 -11.32 -4.85 20.79
CA VAL A 73 -12.39 -5.10 19.83
C VAL A 73 -11.80 -5.09 18.43
N GLU A 74 -12.07 -6.12 17.64
CA GLU A 74 -11.71 -6.11 16.23
C GLU A 74 -12.49 -5.01 15.52
N GLN A 75 -11.76 -4.09 14.92
CA GLN A 75 -12.30 -2.96 14.18
C GLN A 75 -11.73 -2.94 12.77
N GLU A 76 -12.50 -2.45 11.81
CA GLU A 76 -12.23 -2.59 10.39
C GLU A 76 -12.51 -1.31 9.62
N VAL A 77 -11.81 -1.19 8.49
CA VAL A 77 -12.03 -0.16 7.47
C VAL A 77 -12.00 -0.81 6.10
N PHE A 78 -12.59 -0.16 5.12
CA PHE A 78 -12.69 -0.64 3.75
C PHE A 78 -11.95 0.30 2.81
N ILE A 79 -11.27 -0.26 1.83
CA ILE A 79 -10.49 0.47 0.85
C ILE A 79 -10.74 -0.16 -0.53
N THR A 80 -10.86 0.69 -1.54
CA THR A 80 -10.90 0.25 -2.94
C THR A 80 -9.72 0.83 -3.68
N PHE A 81 -8.93 -0.03 -4.30
CA PHE A 81 -7.83 0.38 -5.18
C PHE A 81 -8.21 0.12 -6.62
N HIS A 82 -8.09 1.15 -7.44
CA HIS A 82 -8.15 1.02 -8.90
C HIS A 82 -6.74 0.84 -9.43
N ILE A 83 -6.46 -0.31 -10.03
CA ILE A 83 -5.11 -0.65 -10.52
C ILE A 83 -4.73 0.28 -11.67
N PRO A 84 -3.65 1.05 -11.52
CA PRO A 84 -3.29 2.08 -12.49
C PRO A 84 -2.69 1.49 -13.77
N HIS A 85 -2.79 2.26 -14.87
CA HIS A 85 -2.31 1.84 -16.20
C HIS A 85 -0.79 1.68 -16.30
N ASP A 86 -0.04 2.15 -15.32
CA ASP A 86 1.40 1.98 -15.25
C ASP A 86 1.84 0.78 -14.38
N TYR A 87 0.89 0.01 -13.86
CA TYR A 87 1.17 -1.27 -13.19
C TYR A 87 1.86 -2.25 -14.15
N VAL A 88 2.88 -2.96 -13.66
CA VAL A 88 3.55 -4.03 -14.43
C VAL A 88 2.76 -5.32 -14.28
N PRO A 89 2.06 -5.79 -15.31
CA PRO A 89 1.22 -6.98 -15.23
C PRO A 89 1.96 -8.21 -14.73
N GLY A 90 1.35 -8.94 -13.80
CA GLY A 90 1.89 -10.19 -13.26
C GLY A 90 2.95 -10.02 -12.19
N THR A 91 3.23 -8.80 -11.73
CA THR A 91 4.09 -8.57 -10.56
C THR A 91 3.28 -8.60 -9.27
N ASP A 92 3.98 -8.87 -8.16
CA ASP A 92 3.37 -8.87 -6.84
C ASP A 92 3.03 -7.45 -6.37
N ILE A 93 2.03 -7.37 -5.52
CA ILE A 93 1.68 -6.18 -4.75
C ILE A 93 1.92 -6.40 -3.26
N PHE A 94 2.01 -5.32 -2.49
CA PHE A 94 2.16 -5.36 -1.04
C PHE A 94 1.15 -4.39 -0.42
N LEU A 95 0.27 -4.90 0.43
CA LEU A 95 -0.64 -4.08 1.21
C LEU A 95 0.07 -3.58 2.46
N HIS A 96 -0.13 -2.32 2.81
CA HIS A 96 0.39 -1.82 4.07
C HIS A 96 -0.52 -0.80 4.75
N MET A 97 -0.43 -0.82 6.08
CA MET A 97 -1.09 0.12 6.97
C MET A 97 -0.06 1.08 7.57
N HIS A 98 -0.25 2.37 7.35
CA HIS A 98 0.46 3.42 8.05
C HIS A 98 -0.21 3.68 9.40
N TRP A 99 0.53 3.49 10.48
CA TRP A 99 -0.04 3.57 11.81
C TRP A 99 0.92 4.14 12.85
N SER A 100 0.42 4.43 14.04
CA SER A 100 1.24 4.85 15.17
C SER A 100 0.56 4.54 16.50
N ASN A 101 1.36 4.40 17.58
CA ASN A 101 0.85 4.32 18.93
C ASN A 101 0.82 5.72 19.58
N GLY A 102 -0.36 6.14 20.05
CA GLY A 102 -0.59 7.46 20.66
C GLY A 102 -0.58 7.48 22.18
N ALA A 103 -0.34 6.35 22.86
CA ALA A 103 -0.31 6.29 24.31
C ALA A 103 0.82 7.16 24.89
N ALA A 104 0.63 7.70 26.08
CA ALA A 104 1.66 8.54 26.72
C ALA A 104 2.95 7.76 27.00
N THR A 105 2.81 6.49 27.33
CA THR A 105 3.90 5.52 27.46
C THR A 105 3.50 4.31 26.65
N PRO A 106 3.92 4.21 25.38
CA PRO A 106 3.48 3.14 24.48
C PRO A 106 3.86 1.74 24.99
N ASN A 107 2.88 0.83 24.98
CA ASN A 107 3.12 -0.59 25.16
C ASN A 107 3.81 -1.12 23.89
N THR A 108 4.92 -1.84 24.04
CA THR A 108 5.75 -2.34 22.96
C THR A 108 5.35 -3.75 22.50
N GLY A 109 4.20 -4.25 22.95
CA GLY A 109 3.64 -5.50 22.43
C GLY A 109 3.29 -5.42 20.94
N ASN A 110 2.99 -6.55 20.36
CA ASN A 110 2.68 -6.66 18.94
C ASN A 110 1.26 -6.15 18.62
N VAL A 111 1.12 -5.51 17.49
CA VAL A 111 -0.15 -5.23 16.81
C VAL A 111 -0.27 -6.17 15.62
N VAL A 112 -1.43 -6.81 15.45
CA VAL A 112 -1.71 -7.70 14.31
C VAL A 112 -2.70 -7.02 13.38
N TRP A 113 -2.23 -6.67 12.18
CA TRP A 113 -3.06 -6.18 11.09
C TRP A 113 -3.49 -7.34 10.18
N GLY A 114 -4.77 -7.40 9.85
CA GLY A 114 -5.35 -8.32 8.88
C GLY A 114 -5.82 -7.57 7.65
N PHE A 115 -5.70 -8.20 6.48
CA PHE A 115 -6.21 -7.70 5.22
C PHE A 115 -6.94 -8.84 4.52
N ASP A 116 -8.25 -8.67 4.31
CA ASP A 116 -9.03 -9.52 3.42
C ASP A 116 -9.13 -8.78 2.08
N TYR A 117 -8.78 -9.44 0.99
CA TYR A 117 -8.82 -8.82 -0.32
C TYR A 117 -9.50 -9.69 -1.38
N SER A 118 -10.11 -9.03 -2.36
CA SER A 118 -10.69 -9.65 -3.54
C SER A 118 -10.43 -8.76 -4.75
N PHE A 119 -10.00 -9.36 -5.87
CA PHE A 119 -9.66 -8.65 -7.09
C PHE A 119 -10.52 -9.12 -8.25
N ALA A 120 -11.00 -8.19 -9.06
CA ALA A 120 -11.65 -8.50 -10.33
C ALA A 120 -11.21 -7.53 -11.43
N LYS A 121 -11.01 -8.09 -12.62
CA LYS A 121 -10.80 -7.32 -13.84
C LYS A 121 -12.06 -6.55 -14.23
N GLY A 122 -11.87 -5.37 -14.82
CA GLY A 122 -12.95 -4.55 -15.34
C GLY A 122 -13.58 -5.10 -16.64
N PHE A 123 -14.40 -4.27 -17.29
CA PHE A 123 -14.96 -4.52 -18.64
C PHE A 123 -15.70 -5.85 -18.79
N ASN A 124 -16.45 -6.24 -17.77
CA ASN A 124 -17.29 -7.47 -17.79
C ASN A 124 -16.49 -8.78 -17.94
N GLN A 125 -15.21 -8.79 -17.53
CA GLN A 125 -14.33 -9.96 -17.70
C GLN A 125 -14.46 -10.96 -16.55
N ALA A 126 -14.67 -10.49 -15.30
CA ALA A 126 -14.70 -11.36 -14.13
C ALA A 126 -15.60 -10.81 -13.01
N ALA A 127 -16.18 -11.71 -12.23
CA ALA A 127 -16.79 -11.38 -10.94
C ALA A 127 -15.72 -11.38 -9.83
N PHE A 128 -15.96 -10.67 -8.74
CA PHE A 128 -15.11 -10.73 -7.56
C PHE A 128 -15.19 -12.14 -6.93
N PRO A 129 -14.06 -12.82 -6.77
CA PRO A 129 -14.02 -14.12 -6.09
C PRO A 129 -14.21 -13.94 -4.56
N ALA A 130 -14.27 -15.07 -3.84
CA ALA A 130 -14.14 -15.06 -2.40
C ALA A 130 -12.83 -14.37 -1.99
N PHE A 131 -12.84 -13.67 -0.86
CA PHE A 131 -11.67 -12.97 -0.37
C PHE A 131 -10.56 -13.93 0.08
N THR A 132 -9.33 -13.44 0.01
CA THR A 132 -8.13 -14.07 0.58
C THR A 132 -7.66 -13.22 1.76
N THR A 133 -7.24 -13.86 2.85
CA THR A 133 -6.74 -13.18 4.05
C THR A 133 -5.22 -13.25 4.13
N VAL A 134 -4.59 -12.13 4.43
CA VAL A 134 -3.17 -12.03 4.83
C VAL A 134 -3.05 -11.24 6.12
N THR A 135 -2.02 -11.51 6.91
CA THR A 135 -1.80 -10.84 8.19
C THR A 135 -0.38 -10.35 8.35
N VAL A 136 -0.21 -9.28 9.12
CA VAL A 136 1.09 -8.73 9.50
C VAL A 136 1.13 -8.55 11.01
N THR A 137 2.15 -9.08 11.66
CA THR A 137 2.43 -8.85 13.07
C THR A 137 3.63 -7.92 13.20
N GLN A 138 3.44 -6.80 13.89
CA GLN A 138 4.49 -5.79 14.05
C GLN A 138 4.53 -5.30 15.48
N ALA A 139 5.74 -5.21 16.06
CA ALA A 139 5.92 -4.64 17.39
C ALA A 139 5.56 -3.14 17.39
N SER A 140 4.83 -2.72 18.41
CA SER A 140 4.53 -1.31 18.64
C SER A 140 5.80 -0.57 19.06
N PRO A 141 6.04 0.66 18.54
CA PRO A 141 7.22 1.43 18.86
C PRO A 141 7.17 1.96 20.32
N ALA A 142 8.33 2.06 20.95
CA ALA A 142 8.43 2.69 22.26
C ALA A 142 8.27 4.22 22.22
N THR A 143 8.43 4.82 21.04
CA THR A 143 8.28 6.27 20.84
C THR A 143 6.84 6.60 20.47
N ARG A 144 6.22 7.44 21.28
CA ARG A 144 4.87 7.95 21.04
C ARG A 144 4.77 8.64 19.67
N TYR A 145 3.72 8.32 18.92
CA TYR A 145 3.44 8.86 17.58
C TYR A 145 4.49 8.55 16.51
N GLN A 146 5.41 7.63 16.77
CA GLN A 146 6.33 7.16 15.74
C GLN A 146 5.51 6.54 14.58
N HIS A 147 5.79 7.01 13.37
CA HIS A 147 5.16 6.49 12.17
C HIS A 147 5.69 5.09 11.85
N MET A 148 4.80 4.13 11.77
CA MET A 148 5.07 2.73 11.46
C MET A 148 4.36 2.35 10.16
N ILE A 149 4.95 1.39 9.45
CA ILE A 149 4.34 0.77 8.27
C ILE A 149 4.29 -0.73 8.51
N ALA A 150 3.08 -1.28 8.59
CA ALA A 150 2.86 -2.73 8.65
C ALA A 150 2.59 -3.23 7.23
N GLU A 151 3.61 -3.81 6.60
CA GLU A 151 3.56 -4.28 5.21
C GLU A 151 3.43 -5.81 5.16
N THR A 152 2.56 -6.31 4.29
CA THR A 152 2.39 -7.76 4.03
C THR A 152 3.61 -8.34 3.33
N SER A 153 3.76 -9.66 3.38
CA SER A 153 4.55 -10.38 2.37
C SER A 153 3.98 -10.13 0.97
N ALA A 154 4.76 -10.49 -0.05
CA ALA A 154 4.33 -10.40 -1.44
C ALA A 154 2.97 -11.09 -1.68
N ILE A 155 2.06 -10.39 -2.33
CA ILE A 155 0.74 -10.90 -2.70
C ILE A 155 0.74 -11.11 -4.21
N THR A 156 0.76 -12.37 -4.62
CA THR A 156 0.62 -12.77 -6.02
C THR A 156 -0.84 -12.97 -6.35
N ILE A 157 -1.40 -12.13 -7.21
CA ILE A 157 -2.78 -12.26 -7.71
C ILE A 157 -2.73 -12.73 -9.17
N ALA A 158 -2.98 -14.02 -9.40
CA ALA A 158 -2.88 -14.61 -10.74
C ALA A 158 -3.76 -13.94 -11.81
N ALA A 159 -4.88 -13.34 -11.40
CA ALA A 159 -5.78 -12.61 -12.28
C ALA A 159 -5.30 -11.16 -12.58
N LEU A 160 -4.34 -10.62 -11.82
CA LEU A 160 -3.82 -9.26 -11.96
C LEU A 160 -2.78 -9.20 -13.10
N THR A 161 -3.26 -9.38 -14.31
CA THR A 161 -2.45 -9.43 -15.54
C THR A 161 -2.63 -8.21 -16.44
N GLU A 162 -3.41 -7.22 -15.99
CA GLU A 162 -3.71 -6.00 -16.73
C GLU A 162 -4.12 -4.88 -15.75
N PRO A 163 -4.02 -3.60 -16.14
CA PRO A 163 -4.56 -2.49 -15.37
C PRO A 163 -6.11 -2.48 -15.38
N ASP A 164 -6.69 -1.45 -14.75
CA ASP A 164 -8.14 -1.17 -14.81
C ASP A 164 -9.04 -2.18 -14.08
N GLY A 165 -8.44 -3.07 -13.28
CA GLY A 165 -9.17 -3.90 -12.33
C GLY A 165 -9.33 -3.20 -10.98
N LEU A 166 -10.25 -3.70 -10.16
CA LEU A 166 -10.46 -3.23 -8.79
C LEU A 166 -9.98 -4.27 -7.78
N LEU A 167 -9.23 -3.80 -6.79
CA LEU A 167 -8.87 -4.55 -5.60
C LEU A 167 -9.68 -4.00 -4.42
N LEU A 168 -10.61 -4.79 -3.92
CA LEU A 168 -11.38 -4.49 -2.71
C LEU A 168 -10.61 -5.02 -1.51
N VAL A 169 -10.43 -4.20 -0.48
CA VAL A 169 -9.68 -4.55 0.73
C VAL A 169 -10.51 -4.21 1.97
N ARG A 170 -10.60 -5.14 2.89
CA ARG A 170 -10.97 -4.92 4.29
C ARG A 170 -9.69 -4.95 5.11
N ALA A 171 -9.33 -3.86 5.75
CA ALA A 171 -8.18 -3.80 6.66
C ALA A 171 -8.67 -3.70 8.10
N TYR A 172 -8.10 -4.48 9.02
CA TYR A 172 -8.57 -4.56 10.39
C TYR A 172 -7.46 -4.88 11.38
N ARG A 173 -7.63 -4.45 12.64
CA ARG A 173 -6.79 -4.91 13.74
C ARG A 173 -7.41 -6.18 14.33
N LYS A 174 -6.64 -7.27 14.36
CA LYS A 174 -7.05 -8.53 14.98
C LYS A 174 -6.84 -8.51 16.51
N ALA A 175 -7.52 -7.59 17.19
CA ALA A 175 -7.32 -7.34 18.62
C ALA A 175 -7.60 -8.56 19.53
N ALA A 176 -8.34 -9.57 19.05
CA ALA A 176 -8.57 -10.83 19.76
C ALA A 176 -7.56 -11.93 19.40
N ASP A 177 -6.63 -11.70 18.50
CA ASP A 177 -5.59 -12.66 18.12
C ASP A 177 -4.56 -12.78 19.25
N ALA A 178 -4.15 -14.00 19.59
CA ALA A 178 -3.16 -14.24 20.64
C ALA A 178 -1.80 -13.59 20.37
N ALA A 179 -1.49 -13.30 19.11
CA ALA A 179 -0.29 -12.58 18.71
C ALA A 179 -0.41 -11.05 18.83
N ASP A 180 -1.64 -10.49 18.95
CA ASP A 180 -1.85 -9.06 19.25
C ASP A 180 -1.72 -8.85 20.76
N THR A 181 -0.54 -8.45 21.18
CA THR A 181 -0.18 -8.27 22.59
C THR A 181 -0.05 -6.82 23.01
N CYS A 182 -0.25 -5.88 22.08
CA CYS A 182 -0.26 -4.45 22.39
C CYS A 182 -1.58 -4.04 23.04
N THR A 183 -1.52 -3.65 24.31
CA THR A 183 -2.71 -3.26 25.09
C THR A 183 -3.21 -1.85 24.82
N ASP A 184 -2.51 -1.09 23.98
CA ASP A 184 -2.91 0.26 23.60
C ASP A 184 -3.79 0.24 22.36
N ALA A 185 -4.75 1.16 22.29
CA ALA A 185 -5.37 1.51 21.03
C ALA A 185 -4.38 2.27 20.13
N VAL A 186 -4.45 2.05 18.81
CA VAL A 186 -3.49 2.61 17.85
C VAL A 186 -4.20 3.42 16.76
N PHE A 187 -3.52 4.41 16.21
CA PHE A 187 -4.02 5.21 15.11
C PHE A 187 -3.63 4.61 13.77
N ALA A 188 -4.58 4.46 12.87
CA ALA A 188 -4.34 4.22 11.45
C ALA A 188 -4.47 5.53 10.68
N HIS A 189 -3.51 5.80 9.80
CA HIS A 189 -3.40 7.05 9.05
C HIS A 189 -3.74 6.89 7.58
N ALA A 190 -3.24 5.83 6.96
CA ALA A 190 -3.45 5.50 5.56
C ALA A 190 -3.32 4.01 5.34
N CYS A 191 -3.94 3.52 4.28
CA CYS A 191 -3.68 2.20 3.73
C CYS A 191 -3.38 2.37 2.25
N ASP A 192 -2.33 1.71 1.77
CA ASP A 192 -1.90 1.79 0.38
C ASP A 192 -1.34 0.45 -0.11
N ILE A 193 -1.00 0.41 -1.38
CA ILE A 193 -0.28 -0.70 -1.99
C ILE A 193 1.02 -0.22 -2.60
N HIS A 194 2.11 -0.96 -2.34
CA HIS A 194 3.30 -0.91 -3.17
C HIS A 194 3.11 -1.77 -4.41
N TYR A 195 3.47 -1.24 -5.58
CA TYR A 195 3.42 -1.96 -6.84
C TYR A 195 4.60 -1.57 -7.73
N GLN A 196 4.94 -2.44 -8.68
CA GLN A 196 5.94 -2.14 -9.69
C GLN A 196 5.30 -1.41 -10.87
N SER A 197 5.98 -0.35 -11.33
CA SER A 197 5.48 0.57 -12.36
C SER A 197 6.35 0.54 -13.61
N THR A 198 5.74 0.67 -14.78
CA THR A 198 6.44 0.89 -16.05
C THR A 198 6.96 2.33 -16.21
N CYS A 199 6.60 3.23 -15.29
CA CYS A 199 7.00 4.63 -15.28
C CYS A 199 8.16 4.88 -14.30
N ILE A 200 8.54 6.15 -14.14
CA ILE A 200 9.58 6.55 -13.19
C ILE A 200 9.05 6.39 -11.76
N GLY A 201 9.82 5.72 -10.93
CA GLY A 201 9.57 5.52 -9.50
C GLY A 201 10.88 5.35 -8.74
N THR A 202 10.84 4.84 -7.50
CA THR A 202 12.03 4.57 -6.70
C THR A 202 12.66 3.24 -7.07
N LYS A 203 13.99 3.13 -6.94
CA LYS A 203 14.72 1.88 -7.19
C LYS A 203 14.35 0.81 -6.16
N ASN A 204 14.29 1.20 -4.91
CA ASN A 204 13.94 0.31 -3.79
C ASN A 204 12.56 0.65 -3.26
N LYS A 205 11.86 -0.36 -2.78
CA LYS A 205 10.56 -0.23 -2.12
C LYS A 205 10.65 0.45 -0.74
N VAL A 206 11.80 0.32 -0.08
CA VAL A 206 12.07 0.86 1.27
C VAL A 206 13.32 1.74 1.26
N ASN A 207 13.49 2.53 2.33
CA ASN A 207 14.69 3.37 2.53
C ASN A 207 15.95 2.48 2.67
N PRO A 208 17.05 2.86 1.95
CA PRO A 208 17.23 4.01 1.06
C PRO A 208 16.60 3.80 -0.32
N PHE A 209 15.77 4.75 -0.76
CA PHE A 209 14.94 4.59 -1.97
C PHE A 209 15.73 4.63 -3.29
N TYR A 210 16.88 5.28 -3.33
CA TYR A 210 17.62 5.59 -4.59
C TYR A 210 19.03 5.02 -4.68
N THR A 211 19.48 4.26 -3.71
CA THR A 211 20.87 3.71 -3.70
C THR A 211 20.93 2.21 -3.89
#